data_751789adc803db26e7b0496322722cb0
#
_entry.id   751789adc803db26e7b0496322722cb0
#
_cell.length_a   1.000
_cell.length_b   1.000
_cell.length_c   1.000
_cell.angle_alpha   90.00
_cell.angle_beta   90.00
_cell.angle_gamma   90.00
#
_symmetry.space_group_name_H-M   'P 1'
#
loop_
_entity.id
_entity.type
_entity.pdbx_description
1 polymer ?
#
loop_
_entity_poly.entity_id
_entity_poly.type
_entity_poly.pdbx_seq_one_letter_code
_entity_poly.pdbx_strand_id
1 'polypeptide(L)'
;MDILLKERLVSYYEKHILEDVMPFWDRRCIDKEYGGYITCFDREGKMTDDKKYIWFQGRQLYIYSLLYNKVRKKKEWLENAKHGFSFLVKYGYAGDGRWNYVLDRKGNVLEGTISIFSDFHVLQGVAELSLIHISEPTRQAE
;
A
#
# COMPACT_ATOMS: atom_id res chain seq x y z
N MET A 1 10.00 -16.32 -26.51
CA MET A 1 9.87 -14.83 -26.58
C MET A 1 11.24 -14.26 -26.89
N ASP A 2 11.31 -13.43 -27.91
CA ASP A 2 12.55 -12.78 -28.34
C ASP A 2 13.12 -11.94 -27.18
N ILE A 3 14.43 -12.05 -26.93
CA ILE A 3 15.15 -11.35 -25.85
C ILE A 3 14.98 -9.84 -26.02
N LEU A 4 15.10 -9.32 -27.22
CA LEU A 4 14.93 -7.90 -27.52
C LEU A 4 13.52 -7.39 -27.22
N LEU A 5 12.50 -8.19 -27.50
CA LEU A 5 11.11 -7.86 -27.16
C LEU A 5 10.91 -7.82 -25.65
N LYS A 6 11.49 -8.79 -24.92
CA LYS A 6 11.44 -8.82 -23.45
C LYS A 6 12.04 -7.58 -22.82
N GLU A 7 13.25 -7.20 -23.25
CA GLU A 7 13.94 -6.00 -22.74
C GLU A 7 13.14 -4.72 -23.01
N ARG A 8 12.56 -4.59 -24.20
CA ARG A 8 11.70 -3.45 -24.55
C ARG A 8 10.44 -3.39 -23.69
N LEU A 9 9.79 -4.52 -23.41
CA LEU A 9 8.60 -4.57 -22.56
C LEU A 9 8.94 -4.24 -21.11
N VAL A 10 10.04 -4.78 -20.57
CA VAL A 10 10.50 -4.46 -19.21
C VAL A 10 10.76 -2.96 -19.07
N SER A 11 11.54 -2.38 -19.98
CA SER A 11 11.83 -0.95 -19.98
C SER A 11 10.57 -0.09 -20.10
N TYR A 12 9.63 -0.48 -20.96
CA TYR A 12 8.37 0.23 -21.14
C TYR A 12 7.53 0.24 -19.85
N TYR A 13 7.33 -0.93 -19.22
CA TYR A 13 6.52 -1.03 -18.01
C TYR A 13 7.20 -0.38 -16.80
N GLU A 14 8.51 -0.53 -16.67
CA GLU A 14 9.28 0.12 -15.59
C GLU A 14 9.16 1.64 -15.69
N LYS A 15 9.37 2.20 -16.87
CA LYS A 15 9.21 3.62 -17.11
C LYS A 15 7.80 4.09 -16.78
N HIS A 16 6.77 3.38 -17.24
CA HIS A 16 5.38 3.74 -17.01
C HIS A 16 5.02 3.73 -15.51
N ILE A 17 5.47 2.72 -14.76
CA ILE A 17 5.27 2.66 -13.32
C ILE A 17 5.96 3.82 -12.62
N LEU A 18 7.23 4.09 -12.95
CA LEU A 18 8.06 5.04 -12.20
C LEU A 18 7.80 6.51 -12.56
N GLU A 19 7.43 6.80 -13.79
CA GLU A 19 7.28 8.18 -14.28
C GLU A 19 5.82 8.65 -14.38
N ASP A 20 4.85 7.73 -14.39
CA ASP A 20 3.43 8.06 -14.56
C ASP A 20 2.58 7.55 -13.37
N VAL A 21 2.47 6.24 -13.19
CA VAL A 21 1.55 5.65 -12.22
C VAL A 21 1.92 6.03 -10.78
N MET A 22 3.16 5.76 -10.34
CA MET A 22 3.55 6.03 -8.95
C MET A 22 3.58 7.51 -8.60
N PRO A 23 4.04 8.45 -9.46
CA PRO A 23 3.92 9.87 -9.16
C PRO A 23 2.49 10.37 -8.98
N PHE A 24 1.50 9.77 -9.67
CA PHE A 24 0.09 10.09 -9.43
C PHE A 24 -0.33 9.72 -8.00
N TRP A 25 -0.05 8.48 -7.59
CA TRP A 25 -0.42 7.97 -6.27
C TRP A 25 0.38 8.59 -5.14
N ASP A 26 1.69 8.72 -5.27
CA ASP A 26 2.58 9.30 -4.25
C ASP A 26 2.14 10.71 -3.83
N ARG A 27 1.63 11.49 -4.77
CA ARG A 27 1.17 12.86 -4.49
C ARG A 27 -0.23 12.94 -3.86
N ARG A 28 -1.06 11.90 -3.97
CA ARG A 28 -2.49 11.99 -3.67
C ARG A 28 -2.99 11.02 -2.63
N CYS A 29 -2.46 9.79 -2.60
CA CYS A 29 -3.08 8.74 -1.82
C CYS A 29 -2.79 8.81 -0.32
N ILE A 30 -1.74 9.50 0.11
CA ILE A 30 -1.36 9.53 1.53
C ILE A 30 -2.27 10.49 2.29
N ASP A 31 -3.11 9.94 3.17
CA ASP A 31 -3.93 10.76 4.08
C ASP A 31 -3.10 11.20 5.29
N LYS A 32 -2.55 12.40 5.20
CA LYS A 32 -1.69 12.97 6.26
C LYS A 32 -2.47 13.42 7.49
N GLU A 33 -3.79 13.58 7.36
CA GLU A 33 -4.65 14.08 8.44
C GLU A 33 -5.11 12.95 9.36
N TYR A 34 -5.60 11.83 8.77
CA TYR A 34 -6.19 10.73 9.51
C TYR A 34 -5.43 9.41 9.39
N GLY A 35 -4.39 9.35 8.57
CA GLY A 35 -3.60 8.14 8.33
C GLY A 35 -4.18 7.24 7.25
N GLY A 36 -3.41 6.25 6.82
CA GLY A 36 -3.79 5.35 5.75
C GLY A 36 -3.81 6.01 4.36
N TYR A 37 -4.60 5.45 3.46
CA TYR A 37 -4.61 5.85 2.06
C TYR A 37 -6.00 6.28 1.61
N ILE A 38 -6.06 7.35 0.81
CA ILE A 38 -7.20 7.67 -0.05
C ILE A 38 -7.03 6.92 -1.36
N THR A 39 -8.05 6.22 -1.80
CA THR A 39 -7.97 5.30 -2.95
C THR A 39 -8.95 5.60 -4.08
N CYS A 40 -9.88 6.53 -3.88
CA CYS A 40 -10.92 6.86 -4.85
C CYS A 40 -10.71 8.26 -5.42
N PHE A 41 -10.23 8.30 -6.67
CA PHE A 41 -9.99 9.53 -7.43
C PHE A 41 -10.64 9.44 -8.80
N ASP A 42 -11.05 10.60 -9.34
CA ASP A 42 -11.40 10.72 -10.74
C ASP A 42 -10.14 10.79 -11.63
N ARG A 43 -10.32 10.94 -12.94
CA ARG A 43 -9.22 10.99 -13.91
C ARG A 43 -8.33 12.22 -13.73
N GLU A 44 -8.88 13.29 -13.19
CA GLU A 44 -8.18 14.54 -12.90
C GLU A 44 -7.43 14.48 -11.57
N GLY A 45 -7.62 13.40 -10.79
CA GLY A 45 -6.99 13.18 -9.50
C GLY A 45 -7.70 13.88 -8.35
N LYS A 46 -8.98 14.25 -8.50
CA LYS A 46 -9.83 14.75 -7.42
C LYS A 46 -10.41 13.58 -6.65
N MET A 47 -10.35 13.64 -5.34
CA MET A 47 -10.96 12.64 -4.46
C MET A 47 -12.49 12.59 -4.66
N THR A 48 -13.01 11.39 -4.92
CA THR A 48 -14.44 11.13 -5.15
C THR A 48 -15.11 10.42 -3.98
N ASP A 49 -14.36 9.66 -3.19
CA ASP A 49 -14.80 9.01 -1.96
C ASP A 49 -13.63 8.98 -0.97
N ASP A 50 -13.89 9.24 0.29
CA ASP A 50 -12.87 9.25 1.35
C ASP A 50 -12.95 8.02 2.28
N LYS A 51 -13.88 7.10 2.03
CA LYS A 51 -13.96 5.83 2.76
C LYS A 51 -12.70 5.00 2.54
N LYS A 52 -12.33 4.27 3.57
CA LYS A 52 -11.16 3.41 3.56
C LYS A 52 -11.58 1.95 3.56
N TYR A 53 -11.60 1.37 2.36
CA TYR A 53 -11.81 -0.06 2.17
C TYR A 53 -10.53 -0.80 2.56
N ILE A 54 -10.62 -1.67 3.56
CA ILE A 54 -9.44 -2.31 4.17
C ILE A 54 -8.66 -3.15 3.16
N TRP A 55 -9.34 -3.83 2.22
CA TRP A 55 -8.65 -4.57 1.18
C TRP A 55 -7.81 -3.67 0.24
N PHE A 56 -8.25 -2.44 -0.04
CA PHE A 56 -7.45 -1.45 -0.77
C PHE A 56 -6.27 -0.94 0.07
N GLN A 57 -6.48 -0.74 1.37
CA GLN A 57 -5.40 -0.36 2.28
C GLN A 57 -4.30 -1.43 2.29
N GLY A 58 -4.67 -2.70 2.38
CA GLY A 58 -3.75 -3.84 2.31
C GLY A 58 -3.01 -3.93 0.98
N ARG A 59 -3.71 -3.74 -0.15
CA ARG A 59 -3.09 -3.74 -1.48
C ARG A 59 -2.11 -2.59 -1.67
N GLN A 60 -2.45 -1.40 -1.21
CA GLN A 60 -1.55 -0.24 -1.32
C GLN A 60 -0.29 -0.44 -0.47
N LEU A 61 -0.45 -0.98 0.75
CA LEU A 61 0.66 -1.41 1.59
C LEU A 61 1.57 -2.40 0.85
N TYR A 62 0.97 -3.41 0.22
CA TYR A 62 1.71 -4.40 -0.58
C TYR A 62 2.51 -3.74 -1.71
N ILE A 63 1.88 -2.84 -2.48
CA ILE A 63 2.53 -2.17 -3.61
C ILE A 63 3.74 -1.33 -3.15
N TYR A 64 3.60 -0.51 -2.11
CA TYR A 64 4.72 0.28 -1.61
C TYR A 64 5.87 -0.60 -1.09
N SER A 65 5.53 -1.67 -0.36
CA SER A 65 6.52 -2.62 0.15
C SER A 65 7.23 -3.37 -0.98
N LEU A 66 6.48 -3.86 -1.97
CA LEU A 66 7.01 -4.56 -3.14
C LEU A 66 7.93 -3.67 -3.98
N LEU A 67 7.51 -2.44 -4.26
CA LEU A 67 8.33 -1.48 -5.03
C LEU A 67 9.64 -1.18 -4.31
N TYR A 68 9.59 -0.98 -3.00
CA TYR A 68 10.79 -0.81 -2.19
C TYR A 68 11.68 -2.05 -2.20
N ASN A 69 11.12 -3.24 -2.07
CA ASN A 69 11.88 -4.49 -2.02
C ASN A 69 12.49 -4.88 -3.37
N LYS A 70 11.76 -4.68 -4.47
CA LYS A 70 12.06 -5.31 -5.76
C LYS A 70 12.45 -4.34 -6.87
N VAL A 71 12.04 -3.07 -6.78
CA VAL A 71 12.25 -2.11 -7.86
C VAL A 71 13.31 -1.09 -7.48
N ARG A 72 13.10 -0.34 -6.41
CA ARG A 72 14.04 0.70 -5.97
C ARG A 72 13.89 0.99 -4.49
N LYS A 73 14.99 1.07 -3.75
CA LYS A 73 15.06 1.43 -2.32
C LYS A 73 14.75 2.94 -2.11
N LYS A 74 13.56 3.38 -2.55
CA LYS A 74 13.11 4.76 -2.36
C LYS A 74 12.56 4.92 -0.95
N LYS A 75 13.23 5.72 -0.12
CA LYS A 75 12.86 5.94 1.30
C LYS A 75 11.38 6.34 1.47
N GLU A 76 10.88 7.20 0.59
CA GLU A 76 9.49 7.64 0.61
C GLU A 76 8.49 6.46 0.51
N TRP A 77 8.77 5.44 -0.31
CA TRP A 77 7.90 4.26 -0.40
C TRP A 77 7.89 3.43 0.87
N LEU A 78 9.03 3.33 1.56
CA LEU A 78 9.09 2.69 2.86
C LEU A 78 8.28 3.46 3.91
N GLU A 79 8.40 4.78 3.95
CA GLU A 79 7.62 5.64 4.85
C GLU A 79 6.12 5.56 4.55
N ASN A 80 5.74 5.54 3.27
CA ASN A 80 4.35 5.36 2.85
C ASN A 80 3.80 3.98 3.24
N ALA A 81 4.60 2.91 3.13
CA ALA A 81 4.22 1.58 3.60
C ALA A 81 4.00 1.56 5.12
N LYS A 82 4.92 2.09 5.91
CA LYS A 82 4.79 2.20 7.36
C LYS A 82 3.57 3.02 7.78
N HIS A 83 3.29 4.11 7.07
CA HIS A 83 2.11 4.95 7.28
C HIS A 83 0.81 4.16 7.14
N GLY A 84 0.67 3.41 6.05
CA GLY A 84 -0.51 2.55 5.83
C GLY A 84 -0.62 1.41 6.84
N PHE A 85 0.50 0.77 7.17
CA PHE A 85 0.53 -0.27 8.19
C PHE A 85 0.08 0.24 9.56
N SER A 86 0.56 1.41 9.98
CA SER A 86 0.15 2.03 11.26
C SER A 86 -1.36 2.29 11.32
N PHE A 87 -1.96 2.74 10.21
CA PHE A 87 -3.41 2.92 10.12
C PHE A 87 -4.16 1.59 10.23
N LEU A 88 -3.71 0.58 9.50
CA LEU A 88 -4.32 -0.76 9.53
C LEU A 88 -4.33 -1.36 10.93
N VAL A 89 -3.19 -1.34 11.63
CA VAL A 89 -3.08 -1.87 13.00
C VAL A 89 -3.97 -1.11 13.96
N LYS A 90 -4.04 0.21 13.83
CA LYS A 90 -4.78 1.05 14.76
C LYS A 90 -6.29 0.98 14.59
N TYR A 91 -6.77 0.91 13.35
CA TYR A 91 -8.19 1.07 13.03
C TYR A 91 -8.81 -0.11 12.27
N GLY A 92 -8.01 -0.80 11.46
CA GLY A 92 -8.51 -1.86 10.57
C GLY A 92 -8.70 -3.20 11.25
N TYR A 93 -7.89 -3.50 12.26
CA TYR A 93 -7.91 -4.81 12.94
C TYR A 93 -9.16 -4.95 13.82
N ALA A 94 -9.91 -6.04 13.59
CA ALA A 94 -11.16 -6.31 14.30
C ALA A 94 -11.03 -7.33 15.46
N GLY A 95 -9.84 -7.96 15.62
CA GLY A 95 -9.61 -9.05 16.55
C GLY A 95 -9.65 -10.43 15.86
N ASP A 96 -9.19 -11.46 16.56
CA ASP A 96 -9.21 -12.86 16.14
C ASP A 96 -8.65 -13.13 14.73
N GLY A 97 -7.63 -12.37 14.33
CA GLY A 97 -7.02 -12.48 13.01
C GLY A 97 -7.86 -11.90 11.86
N ARG A 98 -8.96 -11.22 12.16
CA ARG A 98 -9.89 -10.67 11.19
C ARG A 98 -9.73 -9.15 11.04
N TRP A 99 -10.08 -8.66 9.86
CA TRP A 99 -10.02 -7.25 9.50
C TRP A 99 -11.40 -6.74 9.12
N ASN A 100 -11.70 -5.49 9.51
CA ASN A 100 -12.92 -4.82 9.09
C ASN A 100 -12.97 -4.69 7.57
N TYR A 101 -14.15 -4.43 7.00
CA TYR A 101 -14.32 -4.29 5.56
C TYR A 101 -14.15 -2.84 5.12
N VAL A 102 -14.89 -1.91 5.72
CA VAL A 102 -14.78 -0.49 5.39
C VAL A 102 -14.86 0.38 6.62
N LEU A 103 -14.03 1.41 6.62
CA LEU A 103 -13.99 2.47 7.63
C LEU A 103 -14.35 3.81 6.98
N ASP A 104 -14.83 4.76 7.80
CA ASP A 104 -14.84 6.14 7.37
C ASP A 104 -13.39 6.68 7.28
N ARG A 105 -13.22 7.90 6.82
CA ARG A 105 -11.91 8.52 6.68
C ARG A 105 -11.12 8.58 7.99
N LYS A 106 -11.83 8.75 9.12
CA LYS A 106 -11.21 8.90 10.45
C LYS A 106 -10.85 7.57 11.11
N GLY A 107 -11.31 6.45 10.55
CA GLY A 107 -11.05 5.11 11.09
C GLY A 107 -12.22 4.52 11.87
N ASN A 108 -13.41 5.14 11.89
CA ASN A 108 -14.58 4.53 12.49
C ASN A 108 -15.12 3.43 11.58
N VAL A 109 -15.50 2.29 12.17
CA VAL A 109 -16.00 1.13 11.44
C VAL A 109 -17.38 1.41 10.87
N LEU A 110 -17.53 1.32 9.55
CA LEU A 110 -18.81 1.36 8.85
C LEU A 110 -19.34 -0.04 8.57
N GLU A 111 -18.45 -0.96 8.17
CA GLU A 111 -18.78 -2.37 7.97
C GLU A 111 -17.66 -3.24 8.55
N GLY A 112 -18.05 -4.25 9.34
CA GLY A 112 -17.15 -5.13 10.07
C GLY A 112 -16.52 -6.22 9.20
N THR A 113 -16.34 -7.41 9.77
CA THR A 113 -15.60 -8.54 9.20
C THR A 113 -16.42 -9.37 8.20
N ILE A 114 -16.95 -8.75 7.17
CA ILE A 114 -17.85 -9.39 6.20
C ILE A 114 -17.15 -10.02 5.00
N SER A 115 -15.84 -9.73 4.80
CA SER A 115 -15.13 -10.15 3.61
C SER A 115 -13.74 -10.70 3.93
N ILE A 116 -13.46 -11.90 3.41
CA ILE A 116 -12.13 -12.52 3.45
C ILE A 116 -11.09 -11.77 2.58
N PHE A 117 -11.54 -10.93 1.63
CA PHE A 117 -10.62 -10.14 0.82
C PHE A 117 -9.85 -9.12 1.65
N SER A 118 -10.46 -8.56 2.70
CA SER A 118 -9.75 -7.69 3.64
C SER A 118 -8.61 -8.45 4.33
N ASP A 119 -8.91 -9.63 4.87
CA ASP A 119 -7.94 -10.46 5.57
C ASP A 119 -6.77 -10.84 4.65
N PHE A 120 -7.08 -11.30 3.42
CA PHE A 120 -6.08 -11.72 2.44
C PHE A 120 -5.15 -10.58 2.01
N HIS A 121 -5.70 -9.43 1.64
CA HIS A 121 -4.88 -8.33 1.15
C HIS A 121 -4.05 -7.66 2.24
N VAL A 122 -4.56 -7.59 3.47
CA VAL A 122 -3.76 -7.10 4.58
C VAL A 122 -2.63 -8.09 4.91
N LEU A 123 -2.91 -9.39 4.94
CA LEU A 123 -1.88 -10.41 5.13
C LEU A 123 -0.78 -10.29 4.06
N GLN A 124 -1.16 -10.15 2.79
CA GLN A 124 -0.21 -9.99 1.69
C GLN A 124 0.66 -8.73 1.88
N GLY A 125 0.06 -7.59 2.24
CA GLY A 125 0.77 -6.34 2.47
C GLY A 125 1.73 -6.41 3.66
N VAL A 126 1.29 -6.99 4.76
CA VAL A 126 2.09 -7.16 5.97
C VAL A 126 3.24 -8.14 5.74
N ALA A 127 2.99 -9.24 5.04
CA ALA A 127 4.04 -10.20 4.70
C ALA A 127 5.14 -9.55 3.86
N GLU A 128 4.79 -8.78 2.82
CA GLU A 128 5.77 -8.09 1.98
C GLU A 128 6.54 -7.00 2.78
N LEU A 129 5.86 -6.25 3.65
CA LEU A 129 6.51 -5.28 4.52
C LEU A 129 7.50 -5.95 5.48
N SER A 130 7.18 -7.13 6.02
CA SER A 130 8.03 -7.86 6.96
C SER A 130 9.38 -8.27 6.35
N LEU A 131 9.44 -8.49 5.03
CA LEU A 131 10.68 -8.83 4.33
C LEU A 131 11.71 -7.69 4.39
N ILE A 132 11.29 -6.45 4.57
CA ILE A 132 12.21 -5.31 4.71
C ILE A 132 13.05 -5.45 5.98
N HIS A 133 12.46 -5.87 7.09
CA HIS A 133 13.17 -6.07 8.36
C HIS A 133 14.14 -7.27 8.33
N ILE A 134 13.88 -8.26 7.48
CA ILE A 134 14.76 -9.42 7.31
C ILE A 134 15.95 -9.06 6.42
N SER A 135 15.75 -8.24 5.39
CA SER A 135 16.77 -7.86 4.42
C SER A 135 17.66 -6.70 4.87
N GLU A 136 17.22 -5.91 5.84
CA GLU A 136 17.98 -4.83 6.47
C GLU A 136 18.36 -5.25 7.90
N PRO A 137 19.52 -5.90 8.11
CA PRO A 137 19.96 -6.23 9.46
C PRO A 137 20.05 -4.94 10.25
N THR A 138 19.40 -4.92 11.39
CA THR A 138 19.47 -3.82 12.36
C THR A 138 20.93 -3.49 12.57
N ARG A 139 21.39 -2.33 12.12
CA ARG A 139 22.59 -1.72 12.66
C ARG A 139 22.22 -1.41 14.12
N GLN A 140 22.48 -2.37 15.00
CA GLN A 140 22.62 -2.07 16.40
C GLN A 140 23.78 -1.10 16.48
N ALA A 141 23.48 0.13 16.88
CA ALA A 141 24.50 1.08 17.27
C ALA A 141 25.32 0.44 18.41
N GLU A 142 26.56 0.19 18.13
CA GLU A 142 27.59 0.05 19.17
C GLU A 142 27.76 1.39 19.87
#